data_e53b95b5305733ada88af230467c85eb
#
_entry.id   e53b95b5305733ada88af230467c85eb
#
_cell.length_a   1.000
_cell.length_b   1.000
_cell.length_c   1.000
_cell.angle_alpha   90.00
_cell.angle_beta   90.00
_cell.angle_gamma   90.00
#
_symmetry.space_group_name_H-M   'P 1'
#
loop_
_entity.id
_entity.type
_entity.pdbx_description
1 polymer ?
#
loop_
_entity_poly.entity_id
_entity_poly.type
_entity_poly.pdbx_seq_one_letter_code
_entity_poly.pdbx_strand_id
1 'polypeptide(L)'
;QVAVYVRVNDDTTEWHEDDLDAVPVGLQGIVVPKIETIAALDALQERLDSRGLSDLVLIGGVETALGVADARELLDHPVIDAAYFGAEDFIADMGGVRTPSNAEAQYARSQVALAGRLAEKLVIDQIVADFRDDDRCDRECREARAMGYGGKLCIHPTQVAIAHAAFTPSKEEVDRAHRLLAAYAEATAGGVASI
;
A
#
# COMPACT_ATOMS: atom_id res chain seq x y z
N GLN A 1 14.07 -11.74 8.93
CA GLN A 1 14.53 -10.38 9.25
C GLN A 1 13.36 -9.44 8.97
N VAL A 2 13.07 -8.48 9.85
CA VAL A 2 12.05 -7.46 9.66
C VAL A 2 12.68 -6.29 8.92
N ALA A 3 12.05 -5.81 7.85
CA ALA A 3 12.45 -4.59 7.16
C ALA A 3 12.06 -3.37 8.00
N VAL A 4 12.92 -2.36 8.05
CA VAL A 4 12.70 -1.12 8.81
C VAL A 4 12.67 0.05 7.83
N TYR A 5 11.61 0.85 7.94
CA TYR A 5 11.40 2.06 7.16
C TYR A 5 11.23 3.25 8.09
N VAL A 6 11.61 4.44 7.64
CA VAL A 6 11.36 5.69 8.36
C VAL A 6 10.35 6.52 7.54
N ARG A 7 9.32 7.02 8.20
CA ARG A 7 8.42 7.98 7.57
C ARG A 7 9.01 9.37 7.72
N VAL A 8 9.23 10.04 6.59
CA VAL A 8 9.63 11.45 6.52
C VAL A 8 8.40 12.37 6.56
N ASN A 9 8.60 13.63 6.86
CA ASN A 9 7.56 14.62 6.77
C ASN A 9 7.19 14.91 5.30
N ASP A 10 6.01 15.48 5.10
CA ASP A 10 5.48 15.95 3.83
C ASP A 10 6.42 17.00 3.20
N ASP A 11 6.57 16.99 1.88
CA ASP A 11 7.47 17.87 1.13
C ASP A 11 7.08 19.35 1.17
N THR A 12 5.86 19.65 1.63
CA THR A 12 5.40 21.03 1.88
C THR A 12 5.85 21.57 3.25
N THR A 13 6.44 20.73 4.10
CA THR A 13 6.91 21.13 5.43
C THR A 13 8.37 21.57 5.44
N GLU A 14 8.72 22.44 6.39
CA GLU A 14 10.10 22.88 6.59
C GLU A 14 11.06 21.77 7.05
N TRP A 15 10.53 20.64 7.54
CA TRP A 15 11.32 19.52 8.09
C TRP A 15 11.70 18.46 7.05
N HIS A 16 11.09 18.48 5.86
CA HIS A 16 11.29 17.42 4.87
C HIS A 16 12.76 17.21 4.48
N GLU A 17 13.49 18.31 4.21
CA GLU A 17 14.90 18.25 3.84
C GLU A 17 15.77 17.73 4.99
N ASP A 18 15.51 18.18 6.22
CA ASP A 18 16.22 17.74 7.42
C ASP A 18 15.97 16.24 7.69
N ASP A 19 14.75 15.75 7.43
CA ASP A 19 14.43 14.33 7.56
C ASP A 19 15.21 13.48 6.54
N LEU A 20 15.30 13.93 5.27
CA LEU A 20 16.08 13.23 4.26
C LEU A 20 17.57 13.22 4.58
N ASP A 21 18.12 14.31 5.13
CA ASP A 21 19.50 14.39 5.58
C ASP A 21 19.79 13.51 6.79
N ALA A 22 18.77 13.22 7.62
CA ALA A 22 18.87 12.39 8.82
C ALA A 22 18.64 10.89 8.57
N VAL A 23 18.37 10.47 7.33
CA VAL A 23 18.11 9.06 7.00
C VAL A 23 19.32 8.19 7.39
N PRO A 24 19.15 7.17 8.26
CA PRO A 24 20.27 6.37 8.73
C PRO A 24 20.85 5.46 7.64
N VAL A 25 22.16 5.29 7.63
CA VAL A 25 22.83 4.32 6.76
C VAL A 25 22.36 2.90 7.08
N GLY A 26 22.00 2.12 6.04
CA GLY A 26 21.56 0.72 6.18
C GLY A 26 20.05 0.57 6.43
N LEU A 27 19.28 1.66 6.34
CA LEU A 27 17.83 1.60 6.30
C LEU A 27 17.36 0.90 5.01
N GLN A 28 16.25 0.16 5.06
CA GLN A 28 15.69 -0.50 3.89
C GLN A 28 14.92 0.46 2.99
N GLY A 29 14.32 1.49 3.56
CA GLY A 29 13.55 2.44 2.76
C GLY A 29 12.90 3.54 3.60
N ILE A 30 12.18 4.40 2.90
CA ILE A 30 11.43 5.52 3.48
C ILE A 30 9.95 5.43 3.12
N VAL A 31 9.13 6.07 3.94
CA VAL A 31 7.70 6.26 3.69
C VAL A 31 7.47 7.75 3.49
N VAL A 32 6.92 8.13 2.34
CA VAL A 32 6.62 9.52 1.98
C VAL A 32 5.11 9.70 1.99
N PRO A 33 4.56 10.54 2.88
CA PRO A 33 3.12 10.81 2.93
C PRO A 33 2.68 11.69 1.76
N LYS A 34 1.37 11.71 1.47
CA LYS A 34 0.68 12.68 0.61
C LYS A 34 1.32 12.87 -0.77
N ILE A 35 1.63 11.78 -1.46
CA ILE A 35 2.06 11.87 -2.86
C ILE A 35 0.89 12.36 -3.71
N GLU A 36 1.09 13.45 -4.46
CA GLU A 36 0.00 14.12 -5.17
C GLU A 36 0.29 14.40 -6.65
N THR A 37 1.54 14.63 -7.03
CA THR A 37 1.89 15.01 -8.40
C THR A 37 3.15 14.34 -8.88
N ILE A 38 3.24 14.10 -10.18
CA ILE A 38 4.45 13.57 -10.83
C ILE A 38 5.63 14.53 -10.63
N ALA A 39 5.41 15.84 -10.73
CA ALA A 39 6.48 16.81 -10.52
C ALA A 39 7.08 16.77 -9.10
N ALA A 40 6.26 16.49 -8.08
CA ALA A 40 6.76 16.30 -6.71
C ALA A 40 7.58 14.99 -6.60
N LEU A 41 7.17 13.92 -7.29
CA LEU A 41 7.92 12.67 -7.33
C LEU A 41 9.24 12.79 -8.09
N ASP A 42 9.27 13.52 -9.21
CA ASP A 42 10.50 13.84 -9.95
C ASP A 42 11.49 14.62 -9.04
N ALA A 43 11.00 15.65 -8.35
CA ALA A 43 11.80 16.42 -7.43
C ALA A 43 12.31 15.60 -6.23
N LEU A 44 11.48 14.70 -5.70
CA LEU A 44 11.87 13.77 -4.65
C LEU A 44 12.99 12.83 -5.12
N GLN A 45 12.86 12.27 -6.33
CA GLN A 45 13.90 11.42 -6.92
C GLN A 45 15.24 12.15 -7.03
N GLU A 46 15.25 13.40 -7.53
CA GLU A 46 16.45 14.22 -7.61
C GLU A 46 17.08 14.46 -6.23
N ARG A 47 16.25 14.71 -5.20
CA ARG A 47 16.72 14.87 -3.82
C ARG A 47 17.35 13.60 -3.26
N LEU A 48 16.76 12.43 -3.53
CA LEU A 48 17.30 11.13 -3.11
C LEU A 48 18.62 10.83 -3.84
N ASP A 49 18.66 11.06 -5.14
CA ASP A 49 19.87 10.85 -5.97
C ASP A 49 21.05 11.72 -5.47
N SER A 50 20.79 13.00 -5.18
CA SER A 50 21.81 13.93 -4.69
C SER A 50 22.41 13.53 -3.34
N ARG A 51 21.69 12.72 -2.55
CA ARG A 51 22.08 12.21 -1.22
C ARG A 51 22.63 10.80 -1.24
N GLY A 52 22.63 10.13 -2.41
CA GLY A 52 23.02 8.73 -2.53
C GLY A 52 22.02 7.77 -1.86
N LEU A 53 20.73 8.15 -1.84
CA LEU A 53 19.62 7.41 -1.24
C LEU A 53 18.74 6.71 -2.28
N SER A 54 19.16 6.64 -3.56
CA SER A 54 18.39 6.10 -4.68
C SER A 54 18.09 4.59 -4.55
N ASP A 55 18.86 3.86 -3.75
CA ASP A 55 18.67 2.42 -3.52
C ASP A 55 17.62 2.11 -2.44
N LEU A 56 17.07 3.14 -1.78
CA LEU A 56 16.05 2.95 -0.76
C LEU A 56 14.69 2.61 -1.38
N VAL A 57 14.01 1.62 -0.80
CA VAL A 57 12.60 1.33 -1.13
C VAL A 57 11.73 2.51 -0.71
N LEU A 58 10.93 3.05 -1.65
CA LEU A 58 10.02 4.15 -1.38
C LEU A 58 8.57 3.69 -1.33
N ILE A 59 7.93 3.92 -0.19
CA ILE A 59 6.49 3.65 0.02
C ILE A 59 5.74 4.99 0.02
N GLY A 60 4.92 5.22 -1.01
CA GLY A 60 4.13 6.44 -1.15
C GLY A 60 2.77 6.36 -0.45
N GLY A 61 2.38 7.45 0.23
CA GLY A 61 1.06 7.59 0.85
C GLY A 61 0.05 8.24 -0.07
N VAL A 62 -0.93 7.47 -0.55
CA VAL A 62 -2.09 7.98 -1.30
C VAL A 62 -3.19 8.29 -0.30
N GLU A 63 -3.26 9.54 0.13
CA GLU A 63 -4.08 9.94 1.27
C GLU A 63 -4.69 11.35 1.13
N THR A 64 -4.75 11.85 -0.11
CA THR A 64 -5.44 13.10 -0.47
C THR A 64 -6.37 12.89 -1.65
N ALA A 65 -7.31 13.81 -1.88
CA ALA A 65 -8.24 13.75 -3.01
C ALA A 65 -7.50 13.76 -4.35
N LEU A 66 -6.48 14.62 -4.48
CA LEU A 66 -5.65 14.71 -5.68
C LEU A 66 -4.83 13.42 -5.86
N GLY A 67 -4.17 12.94 -4.80
CA GLY A 67 -3.41 11.69 -4.86
C GLY A 67 -4.27 10.49 -5.24
N VAL A 68 -5.52 10.40 -4.77
CA VAL A 68 -6.47 9.36 -5.18
C VAL A 68 -6.90 9.52 -6.63
N ALA A 69 -7.18 10.75 -7.09
CA ALA A 69 -7.59 11.02 -8.46
C ALA A 69 -6.51 10.57 -9.46
N ASP A 70 -5.24 10.86 -9.15
CA ASP A 70 -4.08 10.63 -10.01
C ASP A 70 -3.29 9.36 -9.63
N ALA A 71 -3.83 8.52 -8.74
CA ALA A 71 -3.15 7.34 -8.19
C ALA A 71 -2.54 6.43 -9.27
N ARG A 72 -3.18 6.31 -10.44
CA ARG A 72 -2.67 5.49 -11.54
C ARG A 72 -1.33 5.99 -12.05
N GLU A 73 -1.20 7.30 -12.28
CA GLU A 73 0.03 7.90 -12.80
C GLU A 73 1.11 7.93 -11.70
N LEU A 74 0.72 8.27 -10.48
CA LEU A 74 1.63 8.32 -9.34
C LEU A 74 2.25 6.96 -9.02
N LEU A 75 1.46 5.89 -9.01
CA LEU A 75 1.97 4.56 -8.71
C LEU A 75 2.79 3.94 -9.85
N ASP A 76 2.59 4.40 -11.09
CA ASP A 76 3.41 4.00 -12.24
C ASP A 76 4.79 4.67 -12.24
N HIS A 77 4.98 5.71 -11.45
CA HIS A 77 6.26 6.43 -11.36
C HIS A 77 7.38 5.53 -10.84
N PRO A 78 8.58 5.53 -11.48
CA PRO A 78 9.67 4.61 -11.15
C PRO A 78 10.23 4.76 -9.73
N VAL A 79 10.11 5.93 -9.10
CA VAL A 79 10.58 6.16 -7.72
C VAL A 79 9.72 5.43 -6.68
N ILE A 80 8.48 5.08 -7.01
CA ILE A 80 7.57 4.39 -6.09
C ILE A 80 7.78 2.88 -6.19
N ASP A 81 8.08 2.21 -5.09
CA ASP A 81 8.17 0.75 -5.01
C ASP A 81 6.90 0.11 -4.47
N ALA A 82 6.24 0.79 -3.53
CA ALA A 82 4.98 0.37 -2.93
C ALA A 82 4.17 1.59 -2.51
N ALA A 83 2.90 1.40 -2.16
CA ALA A 83 2.07 2.49 -1.66
C ALA A 83 1.16 2.02 -0.52
N TYR A 84 0.61 2.97 0.24
CA TYR A 84 -0.49 2.72 1.15
C TYR A 84 -1.65 3.68 0.90
N PHE A 85 -2.85 3.26 1.27
CA PHE A 85 -4.02 4.12 1.30
C PHE A 85 -4.23 4.68 2.72
N GLY A 86 -4.22 6.00 2.87
CA GLY A 86 -4.42 6.71 4.14
C GLY A 86 -5.80 7.32 4.23
N ALA A 87 -6.79 6.57 4.73
CA ALA A 87 -8.19 7.01 4.73
C ALA A 87 -8.48 8.18 5.67
N GLU A 88 -7.74 8.32 6.78
CA GLU A 88 -7.99 9.39 7.75
C GLU A 88 -7.68 10.76 7.13
N ASP A 89 -6.49 10.90 6.53
CA ASP A 89 -6.09 12.12 5.83
C ASP A 89 -6.94 12.36 4.58
N PHE A 90 -7.22 11.31 3.79
CA PHE A 90 -8.09 11.40 2.60
C PHE A 90 -9.48 11.97 2.94
N ILE A 91 -10.13 11.44 3.98
CA ILE A 91 -11.48 11.91 4.36
C ILE A 91 -11.42 13.31 4.96
N ALA A 92 -10.35 13.66 5.68
CA ALA A 92 -10.14 15.02 6.17
C ALA A 92 -9.97 16.02 5.01
N ASP A 93 -9.18 15.67 4.00
CA ASP A 93 -8.97 16.47 2.78
C ASP A 93 -10.28 16.65 1.98
N MET A 94 -11.08 15.59 1.89
CA MET A 94 -12.42 15.63 1.28
C MET A 94 -13.44 16.47 2.05
N GLY A 95 -13.13 16.91 3.28
CA GLY A 95 -14.06 17.57 4.18
C GLY A 95 -15.18 16.64 4.69
N GLY A 96 -14.92 15.33 4.66
CA GLY A 96 -15.85 14.27 5.03
C GLY A 96 -15.79 13.88 6.51
N VAL A 97 -16.52 12.83 6.86
CA VAL A 97 -16.56 12.25 8.20
C VAL A 97 -16.41 10.75 8.12
N ARG A 98 -15.53 10.18 8.94
CA ARG A 98 -15.33 8.72 9.03
C ARG A 98 -16.57 8.04 9.60
N THR A 99 -16.99 6.96 8.96
CA THR A 99 -18.12 6.13 9.38
C THR A 99 -17.71 4.71 9.74
N PRO A 100 -18.49 3.98 10.56
CA PRO A 100 -18.18 2.57 10.85
C PRO A 100 -18.23 1.65 9.62
N SER A 101 -18.94 2.05 8.57
CA SER A 101 -19.10 1.26 7.34
C SER A 101 -17.97 1.46 6.32
N ASN A 102 -17.12 2.47 6.49
CA ASN A 102 -16.12 2.92 5.51
C ASN A 102 -16.69 3.24 4.10
N ALA A 103 -18.00 3.47 3.99
CA ALA A 103 -18.63 3.73 2.69
C ALA A 103 -18.06 4.98 2.01
N GLU A 104 -17.70 5.98 2.80
CA GLU A 104 -17.10 7.24 2.35
C GLU A 104 -15.71 7.06 1.72
N ALA A 105 -14.97 6.04 2.12
CA ALA A 105 -13.64 5.75 1.60
C ALA A 105 -13.64 4.64 0.51
N GLN A 106 -14.77 3.98 0.27
CA GLN A 106 -14.82 2.77 -0.57
C GLN A 106 -14.35 3.00 -2.00
N TYR A 107 -14.74 4.12 -2.61
CA TYR A 107 -14.29 4.46 -3.97
C TYR A 107 -12.78 4.65 -4.03
N ALA A 108 -12.23 5.48 -3.15
CA ALA A 108 -10.80 5.78 -3.08
C ALA A 108 -9.98 4.51 -2.83
N ARG A 109 -10.43 3.68 -1.90
CA ARG A 109 -9.83 2.39 -1.56
C ARG A 109 -9.78 1.45 -2.78
N SER A 110 -10.87 1.39 -3.57
CA SER A 110 -10.91 0.60 -4.81
C SER A 110 -10.00 1.18 -5.90
N GLN A 111 -9.95 2.50 -6.03
CA GLN A 111 -9.12 3.21 -6.99
C GLN A 111 -7.62 2.96 -6.74
N VAL A 112 -7.18 3.03 -5.48
CA VAL A 112 -5.78 2.77 -5.11
C VAL A 112 -5.39 1.31 -5.34
N ALA A 113 -6.27 0.36 -5.00
CA ALA A 113 -6.04 -1.07 -5.28
C ALA A 113 -5.89 -1.32 -6.79
N LEU A 114 -6.76 -0.72 -7.62
CA LEU A 114 -6.69 -0.84 -9.08
C LEU A 114 -5.40 -0.20 -9.63
N ALA A 115 -5.05 0.98 -9.16
CA ALA A 115 -3.82 1.67 -9.58
C ALA A 115 -2.57 0.84 -9.26
N GLY A 116 -2.46 0.29 -8.03
CA GLY A 116 -1.37 -0.58 -7.64
C GLY A 116 -1.29 -1.84 -8.50
N ARG A 117 -2.44 -2.45 -8.85
CA ARG A 117 -2.47 -3.61 -9.74
C ARG A 117 -1.96 -3.30 -11.15
N LEU A 118 -2.32 -2.13 -11.69
CA LEU A 118 -1.89 -1.70 -13.03
C LEU A 118 -0.41 -1.38 -13.09
N ALA A 119 0.13 -0.78 -12.02
CA ALA A 119 1.55 -0.47 -11.88
C ALA A 119 2.40 -1.66 -11.40
N GLU A 120 1.78 -2.82 -11.12
CA GLU A 120 2.43 -4.00 -10.53
C GLU A 120 3.12 -3.71 -9.18
N LYS A 121 2.60 -2.73 -8.42
CA LYS A 121 3.12 -2.32 -7.13
C LYS A 121 2.29 -2.91 -5.98
N LEU A 122 2.98 -3.22 -4.87
CA LEU A 122 2.32 -3.59 -3.62
C LEU A 122 1.54 -2.40 -3.07
N VAL A 123 0.27 -2.58 -2.73
CA VAL A 123 -0.51 -1.60 -1.99
C VAL A 123 -0.94 -2.15 -0.63
N ILE A 124 -0.87 -1.29 0.39
CA ILE A 124 -1.17 -1.58 1.79
C ILE A 124 -2.41 -0.79 2.17
N ASP A 125 -3.37 -1.47 2.77
CA ASP A 125 -4.66 -0.86 3.13
C ASP A 125 -4.56 0.03 4.39
N GLN A 126 -5.54 0.91 4.56
CA GLN A 126 -5.72 1.86 5.66
C GLN A 126 -5.61 1.25 7.06
N ILE A 127 -5.43 2.07 8.08
CA ILE A 127 -5.49 1.67 9.49
C ILE A 127 -6.93 1.33 9.93
N VAL A 128 -7.04 0.63 11.07
CA VAL A 128 -8.23 0.61 11.93
C VAL A 128 -7.90 1.41 13.18
N ALA A 129 -8.47 2.60 13.31
CA ALA A 129 -8.11 3.56 14.35
C ALA A 129 -8.48 3.07 15.77
N ASP A 130 -9.62 2.39 15.93
CA ASP A 130 -9.93 1.71 17.19
C ASP A 130 -9.18 0.39 17.26
N PHE A 131 -7.97 0.42 17.83
CA PHE A 131 -7.10 -0.76 17.94
C PHE A 131 -7.61 -1.82 18.90
N ARG A 132 -8.71 -1.57 19.66
CA ARG A 132 -9.36 -2.54 20.54
C ARG A 132 -10.48 -3.31 19.84
N ASP A 133 -10.88 -2.89 18.65
CA ASP A 133 -11.92 -3.56 17.85
C ASP A 133 -11.28 -4.59 16.92
N ASP A 134 -10.92 -5.75 17.50
CA ASP A 134 -10.30 -6.86 16.78
C ASP A 134 -11.20 -7.42 15.67
N ASP A 135 -12.52 -7.46 15.91
CA ASP A 135 -13.51 -7.95 14.93
C ASP A 135 -13.56 -7.04 13.70
N ARG A 136 -13.51 -5.72 13.91
CA ARG A 136 -13.40 -4.74 12.83
C ARG A 136 -12.10 -4.90 12.07
N CYS A 137 -11.00 -5.08 12.79
CA CYS A 137 -9.68 -5.26 12.18
C CYS A 137 -9.66 -6.51 11.28
N ASP A 138 -10.16 -7.66 11.74
CA ASP A 138 -10.25 -8.89 10.95
C ASP A 138 -11.14 -8.70 9.72
N ARG A 139 -12.33 -8.15 9.90
CA ARG A 139 -13.26 -7.88 8.78
C ARG A 139 -12.61 -7.00 7.70
N GLU A 140 -12.04 -5.86 8.11
CA GLU A 140 -11.41 -4.94 7.16
C GLU A 140 -10.17 -5.52 6.49
N CYS A 141 -9.38 -6.35 7.17
CA CYS A 141 -8.27 -7.08 6.57
C CYS A 141 -8.75 -8.04 5.47
N ARG A 142 -9.85 -8.78 5.71
CA ARG A 142 -10.43 -9.70 4.71
C ARG A 142 -11.01 -8.95 3.51
N GLU A 143 -11.68 -7.82 3.76
CA GLU A 143 -12.18 -6.94 2.70
C GLU A 143 -11.02 -6.41 1.84
N ALA A 144 -9.94 -5.92 2.47
CA ALA A 144 -8.76 -5.42 1.77
C ALA A 144 -8.12 -6.52 0.90
N ARG A 145 -7.93 -7.73 1.45
CA ARG A 145 -7.44 -8.88 0.68
C ARG A 145 -8.32 -9.19 -0.52
N ALA A 146 -9.65 -9.16 -0.34
CA ALA A 146 -10.60 -9.39 -1.43
C ALA A 146 -10.54 -8.32 -2.52
N MET A 147 -10.16 -7.08 -2.17
CA MET A 147 -9.96 -5.98 -3.10
C MET A 147 -8.59 -6.01 -3.80
N GLY A 148 -7.66 -6.88 -3.39
CA GLY A 148 -6.33 -7.01 -3.99
C GLY A 148 -5.20 -6.27 -3.26
N TYR A 149 -5.45 -5.74 -2.08
CA TYR A 149 -4.38 -5.25 -1.22
C TYR A 149 -3.47 -6.39 -0.76
N GLY A 150 -2.19 -6.10 -0.59
CA GLY A 150 -1.21 -7.08 -0.14
C GLY A 150 -0.90 -7.03 1.37
N GLY A 151 -1.51 -6.09 2.10
CA GLY A 151 -1.30 -5.91 3.54
C GLY A 151 -2.23 -4.86 4.15
N LYS A 152 -2.04 -4.63 5.45
CA LYS A 152 -2.81 -3.67 6.27
C LYS A 152 -1.84 -2.83 7.10
N LEU A 153 -2.05 -1.52 7.15
CA LEU A 153 -1.37 -0.69 8.13
C LEU A 153 -1.87 -1.05 9.54
N CYS A 154 -0.95 -1.31 10.45
CA CYS A 154 -1.22 -1.65 11.84
C CYS A 154 -0.63 -0.58 12.76
N ILE A 155 -1.44 -0.02 13.64
CA ILE A 155 -1.04 1.01 14.61
C ILE A 155 -0.83 0.44 16.03
N HIS A 156 -1.12 -0.85 16.22
CA HIS A 156 -0.93 -1.54 17.49
C HIS A 156 -0.46 -2.98 17.25
N PRO A 157 0.41 -3.55 18.12
CA PRO A 157 0.92 -4.92 17.96
C PRO A 157 -0.16 -6.01 17.87
N THR A 158 -1.32 -5.85 18.53
CA THR A 158 -2.42 -6.82 18.47
C THR A 158 -2.97 -6.98 17.06
N GLN A 159 -3.00 -5.91 16.27
CA GLN A 159 -3.49 -5.92 14.89
C GLN A 159 -2.58 -6.74 13.95
N VAL A 160 -1.29 -6.89 14.27
CA VAL A 160 -0.32 -7.59 13.42
C VAL A 160 -0.68 -9.06 13.24
N ALA A 161 -1.06 -9.75 14.31
CA ALA A 161 -1.46 -11.15 14.26
C ALA A 161 -2.75 -11.35 13.42
N ILE A 162 -3.70 -10.41 13.55
CA ILE A 162 -4.96 -10.41 12.79
C ILE A 162 -4.67 -10.20 11.29
N ALA A 163 -3.85 -9.19 10.96
CA ALA A 163 -3.46 -8.93 9.58
C ALA A 163 -2.74 -10.14 8.97
N HIS A 164 -1.77 -10.73 9.67
CA HIS A 164 -1.09 -11.94 9.20
C HIS A 164 -2.06 -13.08 8.93
N ALA A 165 -3.02 -13.34 9.83
CA ALA A 165 -4.02 -14.40 9.64
C ALA A 165 -4.90 -14.15 8.42
N ALA A 166 -5.29 -12.89 8.16
CA ALA A 166 -6.14 -12.54 7.03
C ALA A 166 -5.41 -12.60 5.68
N PHE A 167 -4.16 -12.13 5.61
CA PHE A 167 -3.39 -12.05 4.36
C PHE A 167 -2.59 -13.31 4.03
N THR A 168 -2.36 -14.20 4.99
CA THR A 168 -1.70 -15.49 4.72
C THR A 168 -2.69 -16.47 4.09
N PRO A 169 -2.38 -17.04 2.92
CA PRO A 169 -3.24 -18.06 2.32
C PRO A 169 -3.39 -19.26 3.23
N SER A 170 -4.62 -19.81 3.34
CA SER A 170 -4.84 -21.07 4.04
C SER A 170 -4.23 -22.24 3.30
N LYS A 171 -4.00 -23.35 4.01
CA LYS A 171 -3.52 -24.58 3.38
C LYS A 171 -4.44 -25.05 2.26
N GLU A 172 -5.76 -24.96 2.47
CA GLU A 172 -6.77 -25.33 1.48
C GLU A 172 -6.70 -24.47 0.21
N GLU A 173 -6.46 -23.16 0.36
CA GLU A 173 -6.26 -22.24 -0.78
C GLU A 173 -5.01 -22.60 -1.56
N VAL A 174 -3.89 -22.88 -0.89
CA VAL A 174 -2.63 -23.31 -1.49
C VAL A 174 -2.79 -24.64 -2.22
N ASP A 175 -3.40 -25.64 -1.57
CA ASP A 175 -3.64 -26.95 -2.17
C ASP A 175 -4.57 -26.86 -3.39
N ARG A 176 -5.58 -25.96 -3.33
CA ARG A 176 -6.46 -25.70 -4.48
C ARG A 176 -5.71 -25.07 -5.64
N ALA A 177 -4.85 -24.09 -5.37
CA ALA A 177 -4.02 -23.43 -6.39
C ALA A 177 -3.10 -24.45 -7.09
N HIS A 178 -2.45 -25.33 -6.33
CA HIS A 178 -1.62 -26.38 -6.89
C HIS A 178 -2.41 -27.35 -7.79
N ARG A 179 -3.60 -27.76 -7.38
CA ARG A 179 -4.46 -28.63 -8.23
C ARG A 179 -4.87 -27.94 -9.53
N LEU A 180 -5.23 -26.65 -9.47
CA LEU A 180 -5.57 -25.87 -10.67
C LEU A 180 -4.38 -25.73 -11.63
N LEU A 181 -3.20 -25.43 -11.11
CA LEU A 181 -1.99 -25.32 -11.92
C LEU A 181 -1.62 -26.65 -12.59
N ALA A 182 -1.73 -27.77 -11.88
CA ALA A 182 -1.50 -29.11 -12.43
C ALA A 182 -2.51 -29.43 -13.55
N ALA A 183 -3.81 -29.21 -13.31
CA ALA A 183 -4.83 -29.43 -14.33
C ALA A 183 -4.66 -28.52 -15.55
N TYR A 184 -4.25 -27.27 -15.35
CA TYR A 184 -3.95 -26.37 -16.45
C TYR A 184 -2.76 -26.85 -17.29
N ALA A 185 -1.67 -27.30 -16.63
CA ALA A 185 -0.50 -27.83 -17.32
C ALA A 185 -0.84 -29.09 -18.16
N GLU A 186 -1.66 -30.00 -17.64
CA GLU A 186 -2.13 -31.19 -18.37
C GLU A 186 -3.00 -30.80 -19.57
N ALA A 187 -3.94 -29.89 -19.42
CA ALA A 187 -4.82 -29.44 -20.48
C ALA A 187 -4.06 -28.71 -21.61
N THR A 188 -3.13 -27.83 -21.26
CA THR A 188 -2.32 -27.11 -22.24
C THR A 188 -1.36 -28.03 -22.98
N ALA A 189 -0.80 -29.06 -22.35
CA ALA A 189 -0.01 -30.09 -23.02
C ALA A 189 -0.85 -30.90 -24.02
N GLY A 190 -2.17 -31.06 -23.78
CA GLY A 190 -3.15 -31.69 -24.67
C GLY A 190 -3.76 -30.76 -25.73
N GLY A 191 -3.36 -29.47 -25.81
CA GLY A 191 -3.87 -28.50 -26.79
C GLY A 191 -5.22 -27.84 -26.44
N VAL A 192 -5.68 -27.95 -25.20
CA VAL A 192 -6.92 -27.28 -24.72
C VAL A 192 -6.56 -25.88 -24.20
N ALA A 193 -7.24 -24.84 -24.72
CA ALA A 193 -6.92 -23.44 -24.40
C ALA A 193 -7.63 -22.91 -23.14
N SER A 194 -8.60 -23.61 -22.57
CA SER A 194 -9.30 -23.23 -21.31
C SER A 194 -9.79 -24.47 -20.55
N ILE A 195 -9.86 -24.34 -19.23
CA ILE A 195 -10.40 -25.35 -18.30
C ILE A 195 -11.61 -24.73 -17.60
#